data_ee465b94599a04249fd90491536e34b6
#
_entry.id   ee465b94599a04249fd90491536e34b6
#
_cell.length_a   1.000
_cell.length_b   1.000
_cell.length_c   1.000
_cell.angle_alpha   90.00
_cell.angle_beta   90.00
_cell.angle_gamma   90.00
#
_symmetry.space_group_name_H-M   'P 1'
#
loop_
_entity.id
_entity.type
_entity.pdbx_description
1 polymer ?
#
loop_
_entity_poly.entity_id
_entity_poly.type
_entity_poly.pdbx_seq_one_letter_code
_entity_poly.pdbx_strand_id
1 'polypeptide(L)'
;MKLSLHFSLLFSLCAGVVLGCSAEKTASITPNVDHWQPKTPITQEVALATFDETWNTVEQSDVELDHGGVDWVAVKVELRPKAMNATSREELRAILQDMLSRLKRSHFGIIPAESAAALAKEDSPKHADTSTSSDLDTNVPTAASALEKFGNVANEKEVPPEKPAATKSEKKSKRAAEAEASFGLTLRFIEEMPTVTGVRTNSPADNAGVQMGWVVKSVDGVDMDTEQSDATGGTAKYVQELILQSVDTGEIESQETWIFQSKPGELHTTELTRARSEGISTKLGLLPPFQVRCDERVLSKKELGALGLPEDFNIVVIAFNIWMPAIAQKVDEAFQRHLNADGMIIDLRGNPGGAGGMAMGVAGHVMDEPKSLGAMRTRDTTLEFKVNPRRSTPQGERVEPFAGPVAIVVDPLSASTSEIFAGGLQKLGRARVFGRTSAGAALPAQMKSLASGDALLFAFANFTLPDGSTIEGVGVLPDQPTGTHREDWIPNQDADVNAAARWITEQYQPAQPETVLLVK
;
A
#
# COMPACT_ATOMS: atom_id res chain seq x y z
N MET A 1 -24.95 4.06 22.48
CA MET A 1 -24.57 4.88 21.34
C MET A 1 -23.82 3.98 20.38
N LYS A 2 -24.28 3.81 19.17
CA LYS A 2 -23.78 2.81 18.23
C LYS A 2 -22.58 3.40 17.47
N LEU A 3 -21.35 3.00 17.81
CA LEU A 3 -20.21 3.19 16.91
C LEU A 3 -20.44 2.26 15.72
N SER A 4 -20.75 2.83 14.57
CA SER A 4 -20.80 2.10 13.32
C SER A 4 -19.37 2.02 12.78
N LEU A 5 -18.60 1.02 13.24
CA LEU A 5 -17.31 0.70 12.66
C LEU A 5 -17.53 0.00 11.31
N HIS A 6 -17.73 0.78 10.26
CA HIS A 6 -17.52 0.29 8.91
C HIS A 6 -16.01 0.45 8.61
N PHE A 7 -15.27 -0.62 8.84
CA PHE A 7 -13.89 -0.73 8.38
C PHE A 7 -13.85 -0.41 6.88
N SER A 8 -13.08 0.60 6.50
CA SER A 8 -12.77 0.85 5.10
C SER A 8 -12.09 -0.40 4.53
N LEU A 9 -12.73 -1.00 3.53
CA LEU A 9 -12.41 -2.33 3.01
C LEU A 9 -10.97 -2.45 2.46
N LEU A 10 -10.37 -1.34 2.04
CA LEU A 10 -8.99 -1.32 1.53
C LEU A 10 -7.96 -1.59 2.63
N PHE A 11 -8.19 -1.06 3.83
CA PHE A 11 -7.31 -1.24 4.97
C PHE A 11 -7.43 -2.64 5.59
N SER A 12 -8.63 -3.21 5.63
CA SER A 12 -8.83 -4.62 6.00
C SER A 12 -8.04 -5.58 5.09
N LEU A 13 -7.79 -5.17 3.87
CA LEU A 13 -7.07 -5.95 2.88
C LEU A 13 -5.57 -5.97 3.10
N CYS A 14 -4.98 -4.83 3.40
CA CYS A 14 -3.56 -4.76 3.77
C CYS A 14 -3.31 -5.47 5.11
N ALA A 15 -4.22 -5.39 6.08
CA ALA A 15 -4.14 -6.14 7.33
C ALA A 15 -4.24 -7.67 7.10
N GLY A 16 -5.06 -8.13 6.15
CA GLY A 16 -5.13 -9.54 5.74
C GLY A 16 -3.84 -10.06 5.09
N VAL A 17 -3.14 -9.18 4.36
CA VAL A 17 -1.88 -9.49 3.67
C VAL A 17 -0.72 -9.73 4.65
N VAL A 18 -0.78 -9.17 5.85
CA VAL A 18 0.35 -9.11 6.79
C VAL A 18 0.13 -9.96 8.05
N LEU A 19 -1.09 -10.43 8.33
CA LEU A 19 -1.42 -11.24 9.51
C LEU A 19 -0.76 -12.65 9.54
N GLY A 20 0.17 -12.93 8.63
CA GLY A 20 0.95 -14.17 8.62
C GLY A 20 2.01 -14.31 9.73
N CYS A 21 2.27 -13.30 10.56
CA CYS A 21 3.32 -13.37 11.59
C CYS A 21 2.79 -13.24 13.01
N SER A 22 3.11 -14.28 13.79
CA SER A 22 3.12 -14.43 15.25
C SER A 22 1.82 -14.25 16.02
N ALA A 23 1.15 -15.38 16.27
CA ALA A 23 0.24 -15.53 17.40
C ALA A 23 1.03 -15.89 18.68
N GLU A 24 1.73 -14.92 19.27
CA GLU A 24 2.00 -14.93 20.69
C GLU A 24 1.18 -13.79 21.29
N LYS A 25 0.18 -14.18 22.10
CA LYS A 25 -0.73 -13.38 22.92
C LYS A 25 -0.67 -11.85 22.65
N THR A 26 -1.21 -11.43 21.52
CA THR A 26 -1.66 -10.06 21.39
C THR A 26 -2.83 -9.91 22.35
N ALA A 27 -2.60 -9.15 23.42
CA ALA A 27 -3.71 -8.53 24.13
C ALA A 27 -4.48 -7.75 23.07
N SER A 28 -5.68 -8.22 22.76
CA SER A 28 -6.49 -7.72 21.67
C SER A 28 -6.77 -6.24 21.87
N ILE A 29 -6.15 -5.37 21.10
CA ILE A 29 -6.76 -4.11 20.70
C ILE A 29 -7.76 -4.46 19.56
N THR A 30 -8.54 -5.48 19.76
CA THR A 30 -9.85 -5.55 19.19
C THR A 30 -10.70 -4.79 20.20
N PRO A 31 -11.30 -3.63 19.84
CA PRO A 31 -12.47 -3.17 20.58
C PRO A 31 -13.33 -4.41 20.67
N ASN A 32 -13.79 -4.74 21.87
CA ASN A 32 -14.67 -5.87 22.14
C ASN A 32 -15.86 -5.78 21.18
N VAL A 33 -15.66 -6.29 19.95
CA VAL A 33 -16.67 -6.34 18.89
C VAL A 33 -17.42 -7.64 19.05
N ASP A 34 -17.88 -7.92 20.26
CA ASP A 34 -19.03 -8.76 20.50
C ASP A 34 -20.30 -8.07 19.97
N HIS A 35 -20.22 -7.51 18.76
CA HIS A 35 -21.34 -7.03 18.00
C HIS A 35 -21.66 -8.01 16.90
N TRP A 36 -22.50 -8.97 17.29
CA TRP A 36 -23.54 -9.67 16.55
C TRP A 36 -23.60 -9.27 15.06
N GLN A 37 -22.59 -9.65 14.30
CA GLN A 37 -22.74 -9.89 12.88
C GLN A 37 -23.31 -11.29 12.75
N PRO A 38 -24.43 -11.48 12.03
CA PRO A 38 -24.96 -12.82 11.84
C PRO A 38 -23.87 -13.66 11.18
N LYS A 39 -23.44 -14.74 11.88
CA LYS A 39 -22.46 -15.68 11.33
C LYS A 39 -23.00 -16.22 10.01
N THR A 40 -22.20 -16.14 8.95
CA THR A 40 -22.57 -16.66 7.63
C THR A 40 -22.41 -18.18 7.64
N PRO A 41 -23.51 -18.97 7.59
CA PRO A 41 -23.42 -20.42 7.63
C PRO A 41 -22.56 -20.97 6.48
N ILE A 42 -21.83 -22.07 6.75
CA ILE A 42 -21.04 -22.79 5.76
C ILE A 42 -21.30 -24.28 5.88
N THR A 43 -21.35 -24.99 4.75
CA THR A 43 -21.44 -26.44 4.78
C THR A 43 -20.08 -27.08 5.01
N GLN A 44 -20.05 -28.25 5.64
CA GLN A 44 -18.82 -29.00 5.86
C GLN A 44 -18.05 -29.28 4.57
N GLU A 45 -18.74 -29.58 3.47
CA GLU A 45 -18.13 -29.81 2.17
C GLU A 45 -17.38 -28.58 1.66
N VAL A 46 -18.01 -27.39 1.70
CA VAL A 46 -17.39 -26.13 1.29
C VAL A 46 -16.24 -25.76 2.22
N ALA A 47 -16.38 -25.97 3.52
CA ALA A 47 -15.32 -25.69 4.49
C ALA A 47 -14.07 -26.54 4.23
N LEU A 48 -14.25 -27.84 4.01
CA LEU A 48 -13.15 -28.76 3.69
C LEU A 48 -12.52 -28.47 2.33
N ALA A 49 -13.33 -28.20 1.30
CA ALA A 49 -12.83 -27.84 -0.03
C ALA A 49 -11.97 -26.56 0.06
N THR A 50 -12.44 -25.52 0.77
CA THR A 50 -11.72 -24.27 0.98
C THR A 50 -10.41 -24.48 1.73
N PHE A 51 -10.43 -25.27 2.81
CA PHE A 51 -9.23 -25.58 3.58
C PHE A 51 -8.19 -26.33 2.74
N ASP A 52 -8.62 -27.42 2.08
CA ASP A 52 -7.73 -28.25 1.27
C ASP A 52 -7.18 -27.47 0.08
N GLU A 53 -7.98 -26.61 -0.56
CA GLU A 53 -7.55 -25.74 -1.64
C GLU A 53 -6.50 -24.72 -1.16
N THR A 54 -6.71 -24.07 -0.02
CA THR A 54 -5.76 -23.15 0.58
C THR A 54 -4.44 -23.84 0.90
N TRP A 55 -4.50 -24.97 1.60
CA TRP A 55 -3.31 -25.75 1.95
C TRP A 55 -2.52 -26.20 0.71
N ASN A 56 -3.21 -26.78 -0.27
CA ASN A 56 -2.58 -27.26 -1.51
C ASN A 56 -1.97 -26.12 -2.34
N THR A 57 -2.61 -24.96 -2.34
CA THR A 57 -2.07 -23.80 -3.08
C THR A 57 -0.74 -23.35 -2.48
N VAL A 58 -0.65 -23.24 -1.16
CA VAL A 58 0.63 -22.90 -0.49
C VAL A 58 1.67 -24.01 -0.73
N GLU A 59 1.32 -25.29 -0.53
CA GLU A 59 2.21 -26.42 -0.78
C GLU A 59 2.84 -26.40 -2.18
N GLN A 60 2.06 -26.04 -3.19
CA GLN A 60 2.50 -26.04 -4.58
C GLN A 60 3.24 -24.76 -5.01
N SER A 61 2.90 -23.61 -4.42
CA SER A 61 3.40 -22.31 -4.88
C SER A 61 4.55 -21.74 -4.06
N ASP A 62 4.68 -22.15 -2.80
CA ASP A 62 5.71 -21.61 -1.91
C ASP A 62 7.11 -21.90 -2.45
N VAL A 63 7.92 -20.85 -2.61
CA VAL A 63 9.29 -20.94 -3.13
C VAL A 63 10.23 -21.65 -2.15
N GLU A 64 9.91 -21.63 -0.86
CA GLU A 64 10.65 -22.36 0.17
C GLU A 64 10.03 -23.74 0.36
N LEU A 65 10.74 -24.77 -0.10
CA LEU A 65 10.25 -26.14 -0.11
C LEU A 65 10.01 -26.73 1.29
N ASP A 66 10.64 -26.16 2.30
CA ASP A 66 10.47 -26.49 3.72
C ASP A 66 9.55 -25.51 4.45
N HIS A 67 8.86 -24.63 3.70
CA HIS A 67 7.97 -23.60 4.24
C HIS A 67 8.59 -22.74 5.36
N GLY A 68 9.89 -22.45 5.25
CA GLY A 68 10.62 -21.72 6.28
C GLY A 68 10.81 -22.52 7.57
N GLY A 69 10.90 -23.85 7.48
CA GLY A 69 11.06 -24.76 8.60
C GLY A 69 9.74 -25.17 9.27
N VAL A 70 8.59 -24.88 8.66
CA VAL A 70 7.27 -25.25 9.17
C VAL A 70 6.89 -26.66 8.68
N ASP A 71 6.57 -27.57 9.60
CA ASP A 71 5.98 -28.87 9.25
C ASP A 71 4.55 -28.67 8.70
N TRP A 72 4.48 -28.36 7.39
CA TRP A 72 3.23 -28.03 6.72
C TRP A 72 2.22 -29.17 6.71
N VAL A 73 2.70 -30.44 6.73
CA VAL A 73 1.85 -31.61 6.84
C VAL A 73 1.25 -31.73 8.25
N ALA A 74 2.03 -31.49 9.30
CA ALA A 74 1.52 -31.47 10.67
C ALA A 74 0.47 -30.38 10.87
N VAL A 75 0.64 -29.20 10.26
CA VAL A 75 -0.35 -28.12 10.26
C VAL A 75 -1.68 -28.58 9.65
N LYS A 76 -1.64 -29.31 8.52
CA LYS A 76 -2.85 -29.91 7.92
C LYS A 76 -3.54 -30.88 8.86
N VAL A 77 -2.77 -31.79 9.45
CA VAL A 77 -3.31 -32.84 10.37
C VAL A 77 -3.99 -32.18 11.57
N GLU A 78 -3.44 -31.12 12.11
CA GLU A 78 -3.99 -30.40 13.26
C GLU A 78 -5.25 -29.59 12.91
N LEU A 79 -5.22 -28.82 11.81
CA LEU A 79 -6.24 -27.80 11.55
C LEU A 79 -7.40 -28.28 10.67
N ARG A 80 -7.19 -29.30 9.81
CA ARG A 80 -8.24 -29.82 8.95
C ARG A 80 -9.47 -30.36 9.70
N PRO A 81 -9.33 -31.06 10.84
CA PRO A 81 -10.49 -31.46 11.66
C PRO A 81 -11.25 -30.26 12.26
N LYS A 82 -10.55 -29.17 12.58
CA LYS A 82 -11.20 -27.95 13.05
C LYS A 82 -12.02 -27.31 11.92
N ALA A 83 -11.47 -27.23 10.70
CA ALA A 83 -12.17 -26.72 9.53
C ALA A 83 -13.42 -27.58 9.17
N MET A 84 -13.34 -28.91 9.33
CA MET A 84 -14.47 -29.81 9.14
C MET A 84 -15.65 -29.48 10.07
N ASN A 85 -15.38 -29.00 11.28
CA ASN A 85 -16.37 -28.67 12.29
C ASN A 85 -16.77 -27.18 12.30
N ALA A 86 -16.21 -26.36 11.42
CA ALA A 86 -16.59 -24.96 11.30
C ALA A 86 -18.05 -24.83 10.83
N THR A 87 -18.82 -24.02 11.54
CA THR A 87 -20.25 -23.80 11.29
C THR A 87 -20.52 -22.49 10.55
N SER A 88 -19.52 -21.61 10.47
CA SER A 88 -19.61 -20.33 9.80
C SER A 88 -18.34 -20.01 8.99
N ARG A 89 -18.46 -19.09 8.03
CA ARG A 89 -17.31 -18.57 7.26
C ARG A 89 -16.28 -17.89 8.16
N GLU A 90 -16.73 -17.19 9.19
CA GLU A 90 -15.88 -16.48 10.14
C GLU A 90 -15.01 -17.46 10.93
N GLU A 91 -15.60 -18.57 11.40
CA GLU A 91 -14.86 -19.66 12.06
C GLU A 91 -13.83 -20.30 11.12
N LEU A 92 -14.21 -20.57 9.87
CA LEU A 92 -13.29 -21.11 8.87
C LEU A 92 -12.15 -20.13 8.57
N ARG A 93 -12.44 -18.85 8.39
CA ARG A 93 -11.41 -17.80 8.14
C ARG A 93 -10.39 -17.73 9.28
N ALA A 94 -10.85 -17.82 10.53
CA ALA A 94 -9.94 -17.83 11.68
C ALA A 94 -8.98 -19.05 11.64
N ILE A 95 -9.48 -20.23 11.24
CA ILE A 95 -8.67 -21.44 11.10
C ILE A 95 -7.67 -21.31 9.94
N LEU A 96 -8.11 -20.76 8.79
CA LEU A 96 -7.24 -20.52 7.65
C LEU A 96 -6.16 -19.47 7.98
N GLN A 97 -6.53 -18.43 8.73
CA GLN A 97 -5.60 -17.42 9.17
C GLN A 97 -4.55 -17.98 10.15
N ASP A 98 -4.95 -18.85 11.12
CA ASP A 98 -4.01 -19.59 11.97
C ASP A 98 -3.03 -20.40 11.11
N MET A 99 -3.53 -21.15 10.12
CA MET A 99 -2.71 -21.93 9.20
C MET A 99 -1.66 -21.07 8.49
N LEU A 100 -2.10 -19.97 7.87
CA LEU A 100 -1.22 -19.09 7.08
C LEU A 100 -0.23 -18.31 7.96
N SER A 101 -0.62 -17.92 9.18
CA SER A 101 0.23 -17.19 10.12
C SER A 101 1.48 -17.97 10.55
N ARG A 102 1.43 -19.30 10.49
CA ARG A 102 2.57 -20.16 10.85
C ARG A 102 3.74 -20.03 9.89
N LEU A 103 3.51 -19.54 8.67
CA LEU A 103 4.58 -19.27 7.69
C LEU A 103 5.46 -18.08 8.10
N LYS A 104 4.97 -17.17 8.96
CA LYS A 104 5.70 -15.99 9.47
C LYS A 104 6.30 -15.11 8.36
N ARG A 105 5.61 -15.02 7.21
CA ARG A 105 6.01 -14.23 6.05
C ARG A 105 4.84 -13.38 5.58
N SER A 106 5.15 -12.30 4.87
CA SER A 106 4.13 -11.41 4.30
C SER A 106 3.35 -12.06 3.15
N HIS A 107 2.26 -11.44 2.73
CA HIS A 107 1.47 -11.82 1.57
C HIS A 107 0.83 -13.23 1.64
N PHE A 108 0.49 -13.68 2.84
CA PHE A 108 -0.37 -14.84 3.07
C PHE A 108 -1.59 -14.42 3.88
N GLY A 109 -2.80 -14.51 3.29
CA GLY A 109 -4.00 -14.06 3.97
C GLY A 109 -5.30 -14.42 3.26
N ILE A 110 -6.41 -14.30 3.97
CA ILE A 110 -7.76 -14.54 3.44
C ILE A 110 -8.48 -13.21 3.29
N ILE A 111 -8.97 -12.95 2.08
CA ILE A 111 -9.78 -11.78 1.73
C ILE A 111 -11.24 -12.22 1.75
N PRO A 112 -12.08 -11.65 2.63
CA PRO A 112 -13.49 -12.00 2.74
C PRO A 112 -14.28 -11.77 1.45
N ALA A 113 -15.19 -12.69 1.11
CA ALA A 113 -16.06 -12.58 -0.05
C ALA A 113 -16.93 -11.33 -0.02
N GLU A 114 -17.34 -10.89 1.17
CA GLU A 114 -18.14 -9.68 1.37
C GLU A 114 -17.38 -8.45 0.92
N SER A 115 -16.08 -8.44 1.12
CA SER A 115 -15.16 -7.41 0.63
C SER A 115 -15.09 -7.36 -0.89
N ALA A 116 -15.27 -8.51 -1.56
CA ALA A 116 -15.28 -8.61 -3.02
C ALA A 116 -16.70 -8.49 -3.63
N ALA A 117 -17.72 -9.00 -2.93
CA ALA A 117 -19.08 -9.15 -3.44
C ALA A 117 -19.97 -7.91 -3.26
N ALA A 118 -19.62 -6.98 -2.37
CA ALA A 118 -20.36 -5.72 -2.24
C ALA A 118 -20.51 -4.95 -3.56
N LEU A 119 -19.73 -5.34 -4.59
CA LEU A 119 -19.58 -4.65 -5.86
C LEU A 119 -19.90 -5.48 -7.11
N ALA A 120 -20.01 -6.81 -6.99
CA ALA A 120 -20.28 -7.69 -8.15
C ALA A 120 -21.75 -7.67 -8.61
N LYS A 121 -22.63 -6.91 -7.95
CA LYS A 121 -24.07 -6.88 -8.28
C LYS A 121 -24.45 -5.91 -9.40
N GLU A 122 -23.52 -5.18 -10.00
CA GLU A 122 -23.85 -4.14 -11.00
C GLU A 122 -23.43 -4.42 -12.45
N ASP A 123 -22.60 -5.42 -12.76
CA ASP A 123 -22.18 -5.70 -14.14
C ASP A 123 -22.52 -7.14 -14.57
N SER A 124 -23.79 -7.42 -14.73
CA SER A 124 -24.23 -8.57 -15.54
C SER A 124 -25.14 -8.09 -16.65
N PRO A 125 -24.68 -7.99 -17.91
CA PRO A 125 -25.59 -7.91 -19.04
C PRO A 125 -26.31 -9.26 -19.16
N LYS A 126 -27.62 -9.21 -19.11
CA LYS A 126 -28.48 -10.34 -19.44
C LYS A 126 -28.23 -10.75 -20.89
N HIS A 127 -27.55 -11.87 -21.09
CA HIS A 127 -27.70 -12.66 -22.30
C HIS A 127 -27.85 -14.13 -21.93
N ALA A 128 -28.94 -14.66 -22.53
CA ALA A 128 -29.47 -15.99 -22.33
C ALA A 128 -28.61 -17.08 -22.98
N ASP A 129 -28.69 -18.25 -22.32
CA ASP A 129 -28.57 -19.61 -22.85
C ASP A 129 -27.69 -19.91 -24.08
N THR A 130 -26.69 -20.74 -23.85
CA THR A 130 -26.74 -22.13 -24.39
C THR A 130 -25.58 -22.98 -23.81
N SER A 131 -25.99 -24.16 -23.41
CA SER A 131 -25.19 -25.31 -22.98
C SER A 131 -24.03 -25.65 -23.89
N THR A 132 -22.86 -26.01 -23.33
CA THR A 132 -22.28 -27.36 -23.54
C THR A 132 -21.04 -27.57 -22.65
N SER A 133 -20.94 -28.79 -22.24
CA SER A 133 -20.02 -29.47 -21.34
C SER A 133 -18.55 -29.46 -21.71
N SER A 134 -17.76 -29.72 -20.66
CA SER A 134 -16.45 -30.42 -20.63
C SER A 134 -15.23 -29.65 -21.12
N ASP A 135 -14.32 -29.34 -20.21
CA ASP A 135 -13.04 -30.01 -20.03
C ASP A 135 -12.27 -29.34 -18.87
N LEU A 136 -11.92 -30.15 -17.91
CA LEU A 136 -10.99 -29.82 -16.83
C LEU A 136 -9.59 -29.71 -17.44
N ASP A 137 -9.13 -28.50 -17.70
CA ASP A 137 -7.74 -28.26 -18.06
C ASP A 137 -6.97 -27.82 -16.81
N THR A 138 -6.20 -28.76 -16.27
CA THR A 138 -5.23 -28.56 -15.19
C THR A 138 -4.00 -27.88 -15.77
N ASN A 139 -4.04 -26.58 -15.96
CA ASN A 139 -2.87 -25.79 -16.30
C ASN A 139 -2.55 -24.84 -15.15
N VAL A 140 -1.58 -25.22 -14.32
CA VAL A 140 -0.86 -24.29 -13.44
C VAL A 140 -0.09 -23.35 -14.37
N PRO A 141 -0.33 -22.01 -14.34
CA PRO A 141 0.35 -21.10 -15.24
C PRO A 141 1.84 -21.07 -14.90
N THR A 142 2.68 -21.28 -15.91
CA THR A 142 4.13 -21.05 -15.80
C THR A 142 4.41 -19.55 -15.58
N ALA A 143 5.54 -19.21 -14.96
CA ALA A 143 5.94 -17.83 -14.70
C ALA A 143 5.90 -16.93 -15.96
N ALA A 144 6.13 -17.51 -17.16
CA ALA A 144 6.01 -16.83 -18.44
C ALA A 144 4.58 -16.39 -18.74
N SER A 145 3.55 -17.19 -18.40
CA SER A 145 2.15 -16.86 -18.65
C SER A 145 1.61 -15.82 -17.63
N ALA A 146 2.21 -15.74 -16.46
CA ALA A 146 1.93 -14.66 -15.52
C ALA A 146 2.44 -13.30 -16.06
N LEU A 147 3.61 -13.29 -16.69
CA LEU A 147 4.19 -12.10 -17.32
C LEU A 147 3.42 -11.62 -18.55
N GLU A 148 2.89 -12.51 -19.38
CA GLU A 148 2.01 -12.13 -20.50
C GLU A 148 0.74 -11.44 -20.00
N LYS A 149 0.20 -11.85 -18.86
CA LYS A 149 -0.94 -11.16 -18.22
C LYS A 149 -0.59 -9.78 -17.66
N PHE A 150 0.65 -9.57 -17.20
CA PHE A 150 1.12 -8.25 -16.76
C PHE A 150 1.51 -7.32 -17.93
N GLY A 151 1.89 -7.87 -19.09
CA GLY A 151 2.28 -7.11 -20.29
C GLY A 151 1.14 -6.76 -21.23
N ASN A 152 0.04 -7.50 -21.23
CA ASN A 152 -1.06 -7.35 -22.20
C ASN A 152 -2.20 -6.41 -21.78
N VAL A 153 -2.10 -5.71 -20.67
CA VAL A 153 -3.10 -4.69 -20.25
C VAL A 153 -3.03 -3.41 -21.10
N ALA A 154 -2.02 -3.29 -21.98
CA ALA A 154 -1.80 -2.08 -22.78
C ALA A 154 -2.50 -2.04 -24.15
N ASN A 155 -3.34 -3.02 -24.54
CA ASN A 155 -3.90 -3.10 -25.88
C ASN A 155 -5.40 -3.45 -25.95
N GLU A 156 -6.23 -2.87 -25.10
CA GLU A 156 -7.67 -2.81 -25.36
C GLU A 156 -8.00 -1.52 -26.12
N LYS A 157 -8.50 -1.68 -27.35
CA LYS A 157 -8.91 -0.60 -28.25
C LYS A 157 -10.05 0.20 -27.64
N GLU A 158 -9.88 1.52 -27.60
CA GLU A 158 -10.93 2.49 -27.30
C GLU A 158 -12.15 2.29 -28.22
N VAL A 159 -13.32 2.14 -27.61
CA VAL A 159 -14.62 2.27 -28.25
C VAL A 159 -15.11 3.70 -28.02
N PRO A 160 -15.53 4.46 -29.06
CA PRO A 160 -15.96 5.85 -28.89
C PRO A 160 -17.25 5.96 -28.06
N PRO A 161 -17.46 7.04 -27.29
CA PRO A 161 -18.62 7.17 -26.42
C PRO A 161 -19.90 7.51 -27.22
N GLU A 162 -20.93 6.69 -27.09
CA GLU A 162 -22.29 7.01 -27.49
C GLU A 162 -22.94 7.97 -26.49
N LYS A 163 -23.68 8.97 -27.01
CA LYS A 163 -24.42 9.97 -26.22
C LYS A 163 -25.57 9.33 -25.42
N PRO A 164 -25.79 9.68 -24.17
CA PRO A 164 -26.87 9.12 -23.37
C PRO A 164 -28.20 9.77 -23.69
N ALA A 165 -29.20 8.92 -23.97
CA ALA A 165 -30.63 9.30 -23.95
C ALA A 165 -31.14 9.27 -22.51
N ALA A 166 -31.77 10.35 -22.08
CA ALA A 166 -32.30 10.50 -20.73
C ALA A 166 -33.52 9.58 -20.51
N THR A 167 -33.49 8.71 -19.52
CA THR A 167 -34.69 8.08 -18.96
C THR A 167 -34.59 7.88 -17.45
N LYS A 168 -35.68 8.23 -16.79
CA LYS A 168 -35.95 8.27 -15.37
C LYS A 168 -35.66 6.96 -14.63
N SER A 169 -34.65 6.94 -13.77
CA SER A 169 -34.54 5.97 -12.68
C SER A 169 -33.56 6.50 -11.59
N GLU A 170 -33.81 7.69 -11.07
CA GLU A 170 -32.93 8.37 -10.10
C GLU A 170 -33.07 7.94 -8.63
N LYS A 171 -33.75 6.85 -8.32
CA LYS A 171 -33.98 6.46 -6.90
C LYS A 171 -33.38 5.12 -6.44
N LYS A 172 -32.64 4.39 -7.26
CA LYS A 172 -32.03 3.10 -6.87
C LYS A 172 -30.50 3.02 -6.97
N SER A 173 -29.80 4.06 -7.45
CA SER A 173 -28.35 4.04 -7.62
C SER A 173 -27.56 4.63 -6.42
N LYS A 174 -28.22 4.95 -5.30
CA LYS A 174 -27.55 5.54 -4.12
C LYS A 174 -26.78 4.56 -3.24
N ARG A 175 -26.71 3.27 -3.58
CA ARG A 175 -25.89 2.27 -2.86
C ARG A 175 -24.75 1.67 -3.70
N ALA A 176 -24.63 2.09 -4.93
CA ALA A 176 -23.54 1.67 -5.80
C ALA A 176 -22.34 2.59 -5.59
N ALA A 177 -21.21 2.00 -5.28
CA ALA A 177 -19.92 2.66 -5.06
C ALA A 177 -20.02 3.78 -4.00
N GLU A 178 -20.19 3.42 -2.73
CA GLU A 178 -19.79 4.29 -1.61
C GLU A 178 -18.29 4.51 -1.79
N ALA A 179 -17.95 5.59 -2.48
CA ALA A 179 -16.59 5.99 -2.70
C ALA A 179 -15.96 6.18 -1.32
N GLU A 180 -14.77 5.66 -1.15
CA GLU A 180 -13.96 5.89 0.03
C GLU A 180 -13.99 7.37 0.42
N ALA A 181 -14.31 7.66 1.66
CA ALA A 181 -14.35 9.01 2.21
C ALA A 181 -13.33 9.12 3.34
N SER A 182 -12.74 10.31 3.53
CA SER A 182 -11.71 10.54 4.53
C SER A 182 -11.79 11.94 5.11
N PHE A 183 -11.15 12.12 6.25
CA PHE A 183 -10.90 13.44 6.82
C PHE A 183 -9.71 14.14 6.15
N GLY A 184 -8.84 13.40 5.47
CA GLY A 184 -7.64 13.88 4.81
C GLY A 184 -6.41 13.90 5.72
N LEU A 185 -6.39 13.04 6.73
CA LEU A 185 -5.29 12.90 7.67
C LEU A 185 -4.34 11.76 7.26
N THR A 186 -3.05 11.99 7.44
CA THR A 186 -2.06 10.93 7.50
C THR A 186 -1.64 10.76 8.96
N LEU A 187 -1.87 9.57 9.50
CA LEU A 187 -1.64 9.24 10.90
C LEU A 187 -0.54 8.20 11.02
N ARG A 188 0.45 8.43 11.88
CA ARG A 188 1.56 7.50 12.13
C ARG A 188 1.93 7.52 13.61
N PHE A 189 2.47 6.40 14.08
CA PHE A 189 3.11 6.39 15.40
C PHE A 189 4.47 7.08 15.32
N ILE A 190 4.61 8.19 16.03
CA ILE A 190 5.88 8.90 16.25
C ILE A 190 6.14 8.89 17.75
N GLU A 191 7.28 8.35 18.17
CA GLU A 191 7.60 8.17 19.60
C GLU A 191 6.45 7.47 20.35
N GLU A 192 5.85 6.45 19.70
CA GLU A 192 4.73 5.65 20.21
C GLU A 192 3.41 6.44 20.36
N MET A 193 3.36 7.68 19.91
CA MET A 193 2.16 8.51 19.95
C MET A 193 1.48 8.57 18.59
N PRO A 194 0.14 8.40 18.51
CA PRO A 194 -0.62 8.55 17.26
C PRO A 194 -0.59 10.01 16.81
N THR A 195 0.27 10.29 15.85
CA THR A 195 0.63 11.66 15.44
C THR A 195 0.14 11.95 14.02
N VAL A 196 -0.36 13.15 13.79
CA VAL A 196 -0.67 13.67 12.45
C VAL A 196 0.64 13.98 11.73
N THR A 197 0.97 13.22 10.69
CA THR A 197 2.17 13.42 9.87
C THR A 197 1.86 13.98 8.48
N GLY A 198 0.58 14.17 8.15
CA GLY A 198 0.15 14.81 6.93
C GLY A 198 -1.28 15.29 7.03
N VAL A 199 -1.55 16.43 6.41
CA VAL A 199 -2.90 17.00 6.25
C VAL A 199 -3.06 17.37 4.79
N ARG A 200 -4.04 16.75 4.12
CA ARG A 200 -4.29 17.03 2.70
C ARG A 200 -4.94 18.39 2.54
N THR A 201 -4.37 19.20 1.65
CA THR A 201 -4.89 20.54 1.31
C THR A 201 -6.36 20.47 0.89
N ASN A 202 -7.16 21.41 1.37
CA ASN A 202 -8.61 21.53 1.16
C ASN A 202 -9.44 20.33 1.70
N SER A 203 -8.85 19.46 2.52
CA SER A 203 -9.57 18.40 3.21
C SER A 203 -10.40 18.92 4.39
N PRO A 204 -11.34 18.11 4.94
CA PRO A 204 -12.03 18.46 6.18
C PRO A 204 -11.07 18.80 7.33
N ALA A 205 -9.99 18.07 7.49
CA ALA A 205 -8.99 18.31 8.53
C ALA A 205 -8.22 19.64 8.30
N ASP A 206 -7.83 19.93 7.05
CA ASP A 206 -7.18 21.19 6.69
C ASP A 206 -8.10 22.39 6.95
N ASN A 207 -9.36 22.30 6.50
CA ASN A 207 -10.37 23.33 6.71
C ASN A 207 -10.69 23.58 8.20
N ALA A 208 -10.51 22.57 9.03
CA ALA A 208 -10.67 22.65 10.49
C ALA A 208 -9.39 23.14 11.21
N GLY A 209 -8.29 23.36 10.48
CA GLY A 209 -7.03 23.87 11.03
C GLY A 209 -6.19 22.83 11.76
N VAL A 210 -6.41 21.53 11.51
CA VAL A 210 -5.55 20.47 12.05
C VAL A 210 -4.14 20.60 11.46
N GLN A 211 -3.10 20.37 12.28
CA GLN A 211 -1.72 20.57 11.90
C GLN A 211 -0.87 19.31 12.09
N MET A 212 0.15 19.14 11.27
CA MET A 212 1.18 18.13 11.47
C MET A 212 1.88 18.33 12.81
N GLY A 213 2.29 17.23 13.45
CA GLY A 213 2.87 17.20 14.78
C GLY A 213 1.85 17.16 15.92
N TRP A 214 0.54 17.30 15.65
CA TRP A 214 -0.49 17.10 16.66
C TRP A 214 -0.68 15.62 16.98
N VAL A 215 -0.85 15.30 18.26
CA VAL A 215 -1.14 13.94 18.74
C VAL A 215 -2.65 13.75 18.82
N VAL A 216 -3.16 12.65 18.31
CA VAL A 216 -4.57 12.25 18.45
C VAL A 216 -4.77 11.65 19.83
N LYS A 217 -5.60 12.27 20.66
CA LYS A 217 -5.91 11.79 22.01
C LYS A 217 -7.14 10.92 22.05
N SER A 218 -8.20 11.31 21.35
CA SER A 218 -9.40 10.49 21.23
C SER A 218 -10.18 10.78 19.95
N VAL A 219 -10.96 9.78 19.51
CA VAL A 219 -11.92 9.87 18.40
C VAL A 219 -13.26 9.32 18.89
N ASP A 220 -14.31 10.13 18.85
CA ASP A 220 -15.66 9.80 19.36
C ASP A 220 -15.65 9.25 20.80
N GLY A 221 -14.75 9.78 21.65
CA GLY A 221 -14.60 9.37 23.04
C GLY A 221 -13.83 8.05 23.23
N VAL A 222 -13.31 7.45 22.15
CA VAL A 222 -12.37 6.33 22.24
C VAL A 222 -10.96 6.89 22.39
N ASP A 223 -10.31 6.57 23.50
CA ASP A 223 -8.93 6.97 23.77
C ASP A 223 -7.98 6.29 22.78
N MET A 224 -7.09 7.09 22.18
CA MET A 224 -6.08 6.62 21.24
C MET A 224 -4.71 6.39 21.90
N ASP A 225 -4.56 6.75 23.19
CA ASP A 225 -3.39 6.39 24.02
C ASP A 225 -3.50 4.90 24.41
N THR A 226 -3.51 4.01 23.45
CA THR A 226 -3.56 2.57 23.72
C THR A 226 -2.21 2.08 24.19
N GLU A 227 -2.20 1.28 25.26
CA GLU A 227 -1.02 0.45 25.58
C GLU A 227 -0.62 -0.31 24.32
N GLN A 228 0.57 -0.03 23.82
CA GLN A 228 1.08 -0.74 22.64
C GLN A 228 1.14 -2.22 22.97
N SER A 229 0.63 -3.05 22.08
CA SER A 229 0.92 -4.46 22.14
C SER A 229 2.44 -4.62 22.02
N ASP A 230 3.05 -5.51 22.79
CA ASP A 230 4.46 -5.91 22.69
C ASP A 230 4.79 -6.58 21.34
N ALA A 231 4.13 -6.12 20.28
CA ALA A 231 4.26 -6.65 18.93
C ALA A 231 5.67 -6.38 18.40
N THR A 232 6.53 -7.35 18.53
CA THR A 232 7.91 -7.33 18.02
C THR A 232 7.96 -7.86 16.60
N GLY A 233 8.53 -7.07 15.68
CA GLY A 233 8.71 -7.44 14.27
C GLY A 233 8.09 -6.44 13.30
N GLY A 234 8.66 -6.33 12.09
CA GLY A 234 8.24 -5.35 11.06
C GLY A 234 6.75 -5.47 10.70
N THR A 235 6.27 -6.69 10.55
CA THR A 235 4.86 -6.98 10.21
C THR A 235 3.86 -6.51 11.26
N ALA A 236 4.19 -6.67 12.55
CA ALA A 236 3.30 -6.22 13.62
C ALA A 236 3.20 -4.69 13.68
N LYS A 237 4.34 -4.01 13.49
CA LYS A 237 4.35 -2.53 13.36
C LYS A 237 3.56 -2.06 12.16
N TYR A 238 3.69 -2.72 11.02
CA TYR A 238 2.91 -2.41 9.82
C TYR A 238 1.39 -2.50 10.09
N VAL A 239 0.93 -3.56 10.75
CA VAL A 239 -0.50 -3.72 11.11
C VAL A 239 -0.96 -2.62 12.05
N GLN A 240 -0.17 -2.25 13.06
CA GLN A 240 -0.51 -1.14 13.97
C GLN A 240 -0.65 0.19 13.23
N GLU A 241 0.28 0.50 12.33
CA GLU A 241 0.22 1.71 11.50
C GLU A 241 -1.01 1.69 10.56
N LEU A 242 -1.36 0.53 10.00
CA LEU A 242 -2.58 0.37 9.19
C LEU A 242 -3.84 0.62 10.01
N ILE A 243 -3.94 0.05 11.22
CA ILE A 243 -5.09 0.26 12.11
C ILE A 243 -5.22 1.75 12.45
N LEU A 244 -4.11 2.39 12.81
CA LEU A 244 -4.10 3.83 13.09
C LEU A 244 -4.56 4.64 11.87
N GLN A 245 -4.00 4.38 10.69
CA GLN A 245 -4.38 5.09 9.47
C GLN A 245 -5.84 4.86 9.07
N SER A 246 -6.41 3.68 9.39
CA SER A 246 -7.80 3.36 9.05
C SER A 246 -8.84 4.26 9.72
N VAL A 247 -8.47 4.93 10.80
CA VAL A 247 -9.36 5.88 11.50
C VAL A 247 -9.72 7.09 10.63
N ASP A 248 -8.84 7.47 9.69
CA ASP A 248 -9.10 8.56 8.73
C ASP A 248 -10.25 8.25 7.76
N THR A 249 -10.46 6.98 7.41
CA THR A 249 -11.38 6.56 6.35
C THR A 249 -12.69 5.99 6.89
N GLY A 250 -13.78 6.10 6.13
CA GLY A 250 -15.10 5.60 6.53
C GLY A 250 -16.21 5.99 5.59
N GLU A 251 -17.46 5.99 6.10
CA GLU A 251 -18.64 6.36 5.34
C GLU A 251 -18.64 7.86 5.01
N ILE A 252 -19.06 8.18 3.79
CA ILE A 252 -19.19 9.57 3.35
C ILE A 252 -20.21 10.30 4.24
N GLU A 253 -19.94 11.58 4.54
CA GLU A 253 -20.75 12.43 5.43
C GLU A 253 -20.85 11.93 6.88
N SER A 254 -20.11 10.90 7.28
CA SER A 254 -19.99 10.53 8.68
C SER A 254 -19.22 11.61 9.45
N GLN A 255 -19.70 11.93 10.64
CA GLN A 255 -19.14 12.96 11.51
C GLN A 255 -18.60 12.33 12.79
N GLU A 256 -17.41 12.76 13.20
CA GLU A 256 -16.74 12.29 14.41
C GLU A 256 -16.11 13.46 15.17
N THR A 257 -16.10 13.35 16.50
CA THR A 257 -15.45 14.32 17.39
C THR A 257 -14.02 13.88 17.66
N TRP A 258 -13.05 14.70 17.27
CA TRP A 258 -11.63 14.46 17.46
C TRP A 258 -11.07 15.36 18.55
N ILE A 259 -10.22 14.81 19.41
CA ILE A 259 -9.44 15.56 20.39
C ILE A 259 -7.96 15.40 20.03
N PHE A 260 -7.32 16.52 19.71
CA PHE A 260 -5.90 16.60 19.39
C PHE A 260 -5.15 17.32 20.52
N GLN A 261 -3.87 17.00 20.67
CA GLN A 261 -2.94 17.72 21.53
C GLN A 261 -1.83 18.36 20.72
N SER A 262 -1.78 19.69 20.68
CA SER A 262 -0.73 20.46 19.99
C SER A 262 0.55 20.53 20.81
N LYS A 263 0.43 20.76 22.11
CA LYS A 263 1.51 20.82 23.11
C LYS A 263 1.04 20.16 24.41
N PRO A 264 1.95 19.80 25.32
CA PRO A 264 1.55 19.30 26.62
C PRO A 264 0.51 20.20 27.31
N GLY A 265 -0.68 19.65 27.60
CA GLY A 265 -1.79 20.35 28.24
C GLY A 265 -2.66 21.23 27.34
N GLU A 266 -2.35 21.39 26.05
CA GLU A 266 -3.13 22.17 25.08
C GLU A 266 -3.93 21.23 24.16
N LEU A 267 -5.24 21.12 24.45
CA LEU A 267 -6.16 20.25 23.71
C LEU A 267 -7.02 21.05 22.74
N HIS A 268 -7.26 20.50 21.56
CA HIS A 268 -8.14 21.02 20.52
C HIS A 268 -9.23 20.01 20.24
N THR A 269 -10.49 20.38 20.47
CA THR A 269 -11.64 19.54 20.11
C THR A 269 -12.21 20.04 18.79
N THR A 270 -12.39 19.15 17.85
CA THR A 270 -12.83 19.45 16.49
C THR A 270 -13.82 18.40 15.99
N GLU A 271 -14.94 18.84 15.44
CA GLU A 271 -15.85 17.95 14.71
C GLU A 271 -15.41 17.90 13.24
N LEU A 272 -15.12 16.70 12.75
CA LEU A 272 -14.74 16.46 11.38
C LEU A 272 -15.83 15.65 10.67
N THR A 273 -16.15 16.05 9.43
CA THR A 273 -17.09 15.31 8.57
C THR A 273 -16.33 14.74 7.37
N ARG A 274 -16.40 13.41 7.13
CA ARG A 274 -15.70 12.79 6.01
C ARG A 274 -16.20 13.28 4.67
N ALA A 275 -15.28 13.69 3.84
CA ALA A 275 -15.56 14.04 2.46
C ALA A 275 -15.11 12.93 1.51
N ARG A 276 -15.75 12.84 0.34
CA ARG A 276 -15.38 11.89 -0.70
C ARG A 276 -13.90 12.02 -1.04
N SER A 277 -13.18 10.89 -1.04
CA SER A 277 -11.79 10.86 -1.47
C SER A 277 -11.69 11.14 -2.98
N GLU A 278 -10.77 12.01 -3.35
CA GLU A 278 -10.47 12.30 -4.77
C GLU A 278 -9.63 11.18 -5.37
N GLY A 279 -9.77 10.97 -6.70
CA GLY A 279 -8.97 9.97 -7.40
C GLY A 279 -9.68 9.38 -8.61
N ILE A 280 -9.03 8.38 -9.21
CA ILE A 280 -9.58 7.54 -10.27
C ILE A 280 -10.06 6.26 -9.60
N SER A 281 -11.37 5.99 -9.68
CA SER A 281 -11.90 4.73 -9.18
C SER A 281 -11.35 3.58 -10.01
N THR A 282 -10.72 2.62 -9.37
CA THR A 282 -10.09 1.48 -10.05
C THR A 282 -10.25 0.20 -9.23
N LYS A 283 -9.94 -0.95 -9.82
CA LYS A 283 -10.05 -2.25 -9.19
C LYS A 283 -8.76 -3.05 -9.41
N LEU A 284 -8.31 -3.76 -8.39
CA LEU A 284 -7.17 -4.68 -8.47
C LEU A 284 -7.64 -6.10 -8.16
N GLY A 285 -7.68 -6.96 -9.18
CA GLY A 285 -8.08 -8.36 -9.01
C GLY A 285 -9.46 -8.51 -8.36
N LEU A 286 -9.51 -9.21 -7.24
CA LEU A 286 -10.73 -9.50 -6.48
C LEU A 286 -11.07 -8.43 -5.42
N LEU A 287 -10.31 -7.33 -5.39
CA LEU A 287 -10.49 -6.27 -4.41
C LEU A 287 -11.68 -5.37 -4.76
N PRO A 288 -12.32 -4.71 -3.75
CA PRO A 288 -13.28 -3.65 -4.00
C PRO A 288 -12.64 -2.48 -4.76
N PRO A 289 -13.42 -1.66 -5.49
CA PRO A 289 -12.93 -0.44 -6.07
C PRO A 289 -12.39 0.52 -5.01
N PHE A 290 -11.29 1.19 -5.35
CA PHE A 290 -10.65 2.19 -4.50
C PHE A 290 -10.18 3.37 -5.34
N GLN A 291 -9.86 4.49 -4.67
CA GLN A 291 -9.41 5.70 -5.33
C GLN A 291 -7.90 5.71 -5.52
N VAL A 292 -7.45 5.84 -6.76
CA VAL A 292 -6.03 5.94 -7.12
C VAL A 292 -5.70 7.38 -7.45
N ARG A 293 -4.62 7.89 -6.87
CA ARG A 293 -4.18 9.28 -7.02
C ARG A 293 -2.71 9.35 -7.42
N CYS A 294 -2.42 10.37 -8.20
CA CYS A 294 -1.06 10.86 -8.42
C CYS A 294 -1.11 12.38 -8.27
N ASP A 295 -0.39 12.88 -7.31
CA ASP A 295 -0.32 14.29 -6.94
C ASP A 295 1.09 14.80 -7.25
N GLU A 296 1.21 16.03 -7.73
CA GLU A 296 2.49 16.69 -7.96
C GLU A 296 2.45 18.11 -7.43
N ARG A 297 3.56 18.55 -6.87
CA ARG A 297 3.73 19.95 -6.45
C ARG A 297 5.19 20.35 -6.53
N VAL A 298 5.41 21.62 -6.75
CA VAL A 298 6.73 22.26 -6.61
C VAL A 298 6.79 22.90 -5.23
N LEU A 299 7.93 22.77 -4.54
CA LEU A 299 8.13 23.47 -3.27
C LEU A 299 8.07 24.97 -3.51
N SER A 300 7.24 25.65 -2.74
CA SER A 300 7.05 27.10 -2.86
C SER A 300 8.29 27.86 -2.34
N LYS A 301 8.49 29.08 -2.83
CA LYS A 301 9.52 29.99 -2.30
C LYS A 301 9.45 30.17 -0.79
N LYS A 302 8.24 30.19 -0.23
CA LYS A 302 8.01 30.29 1.21
C LYS A 302 8.53 29.06 1.94
N GLU A 303 8.30 27.85 1.42
CA GLU A 303 8.80 26.60 1.99
C GLU A 303 10.33 26.58 1.94
N LEU A 304 10.92 26.87 0.77
CA LEU A 304 12.38 26.91 0.61
C LEU A 304 13.02 27.96 1.52
N GLY A 305 12.46 29.18 1.57
CA GLY A 305 12.95 30.26 2.44
C GLY A 305 12.86 29.91 3.92
N ALA A 306 11.78 29.23 4.36
CA ALA A 306 11.64 28.74 5.74
C ALA A 306 12.70 27.70 6.11
N LEU A 307 13.23 26.97 5.11
CA LEU A 307 14.34 26.01 5.27
C LEU A 307 15.72 26.65 5.17
N GLY A 308 15.80 27.95 4.84
CA GLY A 308 17.07 28.64 4.56
C GLY A 308 17.70 28.19 3.24
N LEU A 309 16.89 27.65 2.31
CA LEU A 309 17.33 27.20 0.99
C LEU A 309 17.13 28.31 -0.06
N PRO A 310 17.88 28.28 -1.18
CA PRO A 310 17.67 29.24 -2.26
C PRO A 310 16.24 29.15 -2.82
N GLU A 311 15.54 30.29 -2.87
CA GLU A 311 14.13 30.37 -3.26
C GLU A 311 13.88 30.17 -4.77
N ASP A 312 14.94 30.15 -5.57
CA ASP A 312 14.91 29.91 -7.01
C ASP A 312 15.07 28.44 -7.40
N PHE A 313 15.32 27.55 -6.43
CA PHE A 313 15.35 26.11 -6.70
C PHE A 313 13.97 25.58 -7.09
N ASN A 314 13.97 24.75 -8.12
CA ASN A 314 12.79 24.06 -8.62
C ASN A 314 12.83 22.59 -8.14
N ILE A 315 12.36 22.33 -6.93
CA ILE A 315 12.27 20.98 -6.35
C ILE A 315 10.82 20.49 -6.45
N VAL A 316 10.61 19.38 -7.16
CA VAL A 316 9.28 18.79 -7.35
C VAL A 316 9.07 17.61 -6.42
N VAL A 317 7.86 17.48 -5.88
CA VAL A 317 7.36 16.30 -5.15
C VAL A 317 6.32 15.62 -6.02
N ILE A 318 6.53 14.33 -6.32
CA ILE A 318 5.59 13.46 -7.03
C ILE A 318 5.17 12.36 -6.04
N ALA A 319 3.88 12.31 -5.71
CA ALA A 319 3.30 11.36 -4.77
C ALA A 319 2.20 10.55 -5.45
N PHE A 320 2.13 9.25 -5.18
CA PHE A 320 1.00 8.42 -5.59
C PHE A 320 0.74 7.31 -4.58
N ASN A 321 -0.54 7.03 -4.35
CA ASN A 321 -0.96 6.19 -3.23
C ASN A 321 -0.93 4.68 -3.50
N ILE A 322 -0.75 4.23 -4.75
CA ILE A 322 -0.67 2.82 -5.12
C ILE A 322 -0.12 2.67 -6.56
N TRP A 323 0.57 1.58 -6.84
CA TRP A 323 1.11 1.27 -8.17
C TRP A 323 0.03 0.63 -9.06
N MET A 324 -0.72 1.46 -9.82
CA MET A 324 -1.81 0.99 -10.68
C MET A 324 -1.71 1.57 -12.10
N PRO A 325 -1.98 0.76 -13.14
CA PRO A 325 -1.98 1.23 -14.52
C PRO A 325 -2.88 2.44 -14.77
N ALA A 326 -3.96 2.59 -13.99
CA ALA A 326 -4.89 3.72 -14.11
C ALA A 326 -4.24 5.09 -13.90
N ILE A 327 -3.10 5.17 -13.21
CA ILE A 327 -2.35 6.43 -13.03
C ILE A 327 -1.02 6.46 -13.80
N ALA A 328 -0.67 5.42 -14.56
CA ALA A 328 0.62 5.34 -15.26
C ALA A 328 0.85 6.57 -16.16
N GLN A 329 -0.17 6.99 -16.91
CA GLN A 329 -0.08 8.17 -17.75
C GLN A 329 0.16 9.45 -16.93
N LYS A 330 -0.54 9.63 -15.79
CA LYS A 330 -0.34 10.80 -14.92
C LYS A 330 1.06 10.84 -14.33
N VAL A 331 1.59 9.69 -13.93
CA VAL A 331 2.98 9.56 -13.44
C VAL A 331 3.96 9.93 -14.56
N ASP A 332 3.80 9.35 -15.75
CA ASP A 332 4.63 9.67 -16.92
C ASP A 332 4.62 11.17 -17.23
N GLU A 333 3.44 11.80 -17.25
CA GLU A 333 3.28 13.23 -17.50
C GLU A 333 3.92 14.10 -16.41
N ALA A 334 3.81 13.70 -15.13
CA ALA A 334 4.44 14.40 -14.03
C ALA A 334 5.97 14.42 -14.19
N PHE A 335 6.59 13.28 -14.47
CA PHE A 335 8.03 13.24 -14.75
C PHE A 335 8.42 14.11 -15.95
N GLN A 336 7.65 14.05 -17.04
CA GLN A 336 7.95 14.81 -18.27
C GLN A 336 7.86 16.33 -18.06
N ARG A 337 6.86 16.79 -17.28
CA ARG A 337 6.72 18.23 -16.97
C ARG A 337 7.91 18.80 -16.20
N HIS A 338 8.60 17.94 -15.43
CA HIS A 338 9.62 18.36 -14.48
C HIS A 338 11.04 17.89 -14.83
N LEU A 339 11.29 17.53 -16.10
CA LEU A 339 12.64 17.13 -16.56
C LEU A 339 13.72 18.18 -16.31
N ASN A 340 13.34 19.46 -16.21
CA ASN A 340 14.24 20.59 -15.93
C ASN A 340 14.22 21.01 -14.45
N ALA A 341 13.67 20.21 -13.55
CA ALA A 341 13.73 20.48 -12.13
C ALA A 341 15.18 20.37 -11.60
N ASP A 342 15.49 21.09 -10.53
CA ASP A 342 16.76 20.94 -9.84
C ASP A 342 16.83 19.66 -9.00
N GLY A 343 15.66 19.09 -8.63
CA GLY A 343 15.58 17.81 -7.94
C GLY A 343 14.16 17.25 -7.90
N MET A 344 14.08 15.94 -7.76
CA MET A 344 12.81 15.22 -7.62
C MET A 344 12.75 14.50 -6.29
N ILE A 345 11.60 14.61 -5.61
CA ILE A 345 11.24 13.85 -4.42
C ILE A 345 10.07 12.93 -4.82
N ILE A 346 10.28 11.63 -4.76
CA ILE A 346 9.24 10.64 -5.02
C ILE A 346 8.70 10.19 -3.65
N ASP A 347 7.47 10.59 -3.33
CA ASP A 347 6.83 10.29 -2.06
C ASP A 347 6.01 9.02 -2.16
N LEU A 348 6.50 7.96 -1.52
CA LEU A 348 5.87 6.63 -1.46
C LEU A 348 5.32 6.32 -0.07
N ARG A 349 5.24 7.30 0.82
CA ARG A 349 4.65 7.10 2.16
C ARG A 349 3.19 6.66 2.04
N GLY A 350 2.82 5.62 2.78
CA GLY A 350 1.48 5.05 2.75
C GLY A 350 1.14 4.29 1.45
N ASN A 351 2.08 4.09 0.54
CA ASN A 351 1.86 3.34 -0.70
C ASN A 351 2.12 1.84 -0.50
N PRO A 352 1.08 0.99 -0.46
CA PRO A 352 1.20 -0.43 -0.13
C PRO A 352 1.73 -1.29 -1.28
N GLY A 353 2.16 -0.69 -2.39
CA GLY A 353 2.62 -1.43 -3.56
C GLY A 353 1.58 -1.50 -4.68
N GLY A 354 1.46 -2.63 -5.36
CA GLY A 354 0.56 -2.88 -6.48
C GLY A 354 1.24 -3.56 -7.66
N ALA A 355 1.03 -3.06 -8.87
CA ALA A 355 1.56 -3.67 -10.09
C ALA A 355 3.09 -3.56 -10.20
N GLY A 356 3.83 -4.64 -9.92
CA GLY A 356 5.29 -4.68 -9.91
C GLY A 356 5.96 -4.23 -11.22
N GLY A 357 5.35 -4.53 -12.36
CA GLY A 357 5.86 -4.09 -13.68
C GLY A 357 5.93 -2.57 -13.83
N MET A 358 5.09 -1.83 -13.11
CA MET A 358 5.07 -0.38 -13.15
C MET A 358 6.34 0.25 -12.54
N ALA A 359 6.96 -0.41 -11.54
CA ALA A 359 8.22 0.05 -10.96
C ALA A 359 9.34 0.19 -12.00
N MET A 360 9.43 -0.79 -12.92
CA MET A 360 10.41 -0.76 -14.00
C MET A 360 10.17 0.43 -14.95
N GLY A 361 8.90 0.68 -15.30
CA GLY A 361 8.52 1.79 -16.18
C GLY A 361 8.82 3.15 -15.57
N VAL A 362 8.46 3.34 -14.28
CA VAL A 362 8.71 4.60 -13.56
C VAL A 362 10.20 4.82 -13.33
N ALA A 363 10.96 3.78 -12.96
CA ALA A 363 12.41 3.89 -12.82
C ALA A 363 13.09 4.31 -14.12
N GLY A 364 12.52 3.97 -15.28
CA GLY A 364 13.04 4.39 -16.59
C GLY A 364 13.09 5.91 -16.78
N HIS A 365 12.30 6.70 -16.05
CA HIS A 365 12.35 8.15 -16.09
C HIS A 365 13.60 8.75 -15.42
N VAL A 366 14.24 8.00 -14.55
CA VAL A 366 15.40 8.47 -13.78
C VAL A 366 16.67 7.68 -14.04
N MET A 367 16.60 6.58 -14.75
CA MET A 367 17.77 5.76 -15.12
C MET A 367 18.28 6.14 -16.50
N ASP A 368 19.58 6.33 -16.63
CA ASP A 368 20.27 6.69 -17.89
C ASP A 368 20.78 5.48 -18.69
N GLU A 369 20.95 4.34 -18.01
CA GLU A 369 21.36 3.07 -18.60
C GLU A 369 20.51 1.90 -18.11
N PRO A 370 20.41 0.79 -18.89
CA PRO A 370 19.68 -0.39 -18.45
C PRO A 370 20.33 -1.04 -17.23
N LYS A 371 19.55 -1.16 -16.12
CA LYS A 371 19.96 -1.86 -14.89
C LYS A 371 18.78 -2.66 -14.34
N SER A 372 19.03 -3.53 -13.38
CA SER A 372 18.00 -4.29 -12.69
C SER A 372 17.73 -3.70 -11.32
N LEU A 373 16.44 -3.52 -10.94
CA LEU A 373 16.03 -3.17 -9.58
C LEU A 373 16.14 -4.36 -8.61
N GLY A 374 16.47 -5.53 -9.14
CA GLY A 374 16.52 -6.78 -8.39
C GLY A 374 15.94 -7.94 -9.18
N ALA A 375 15.74 -9.07 -8.51
CA ALA A 375 15.26 -10.27 -9.14
C ALA A 375 14.19 -10.97 -8.33
N MET A 376 13.12 -11.36 -9.01
CA MET A 376 12.08 -12.24 -8.50
C MET A 376 12.44 -13.69 -8.81
N ARG A 377 12.47 -14.54 -7.79
CA ARG A 377 12.77 -15.96 -7.93
C ARG A 377 11.55 -16.80 -7.52
N THR A 378 11.04 -17.60 -8.45
CA THR A 378 10.06 -18.65 -8.20
C THR A 378 10.78 -19.99 -7.96
N ARG A 379 10.04 -21.11 -7.81
CA ARG A 379 10.65 -22.45 -7.72
C ARG A 379 11.51 -22.79 -8.95
N ASP A 380 11.07 -22.38 -10.13
CA ASP A 380 11.60 -22.89 -11.41
C ASP A 380 12.39 -21.84 -12.20
N THR A 381 12.20 -20.55 -11.89
CA THR A 381 12.77 -19.50 -12.72
C THR A 381 13.13 -18.26 -11.90
N THR A 382 14.04 -17.46 -12.46
CA THR A 382 14.40 -16.13 -11.94
C THR A 382 14.09 -15.09 -13.01
N LEU A 383 13.39 -14.03 -12.61
CA LEU A 383 13.06 -12.91 -13.46
C LEU A 383 13.70 -11.64 -12.91
N GLU A 384 14.50 -10.99 -13.73
CA GLU A 384 15.07 -9.68 -13.40
C GLU A 384 14.06 -8.56 -13.64
N PHE A 385 13.97 -7.63 -12.71
CA PHE A 385 13.21 -6.39 -12.83
C PHE A 385 14.06 -5.35 -13.59
N LYS A 386 14.26 -5.62 -14.87
CA LYS A 386 15.13 -4.84 -15.74
C LYS A 386 14.48 -3.53 -16.13
N VAL A 387 15.12 -2.43 -15.78
CA VAL A 387 14.75 -1.07 -16.16
C VAL A 387 15.40 -0.74 -17.50
N ASN A 388 14.61 -0.19 -18.43
CA ASN A 388 15.12 0.44 -19.63
C ASN A 388 14.89 1.96 -19.50
N PRO A 389 15.92 2.78 -19.78
CA PRO A 389 15.76 4.24 -19.79
C PRO A 389 14.63 4.69 -20.71
N ARG A 390 13.82 5.62 -20.24
CA ARG A 390 12.75 6.21 -21.05
C ARG A 390 13.37 7.16 -22.08
N ARG A 391 13.32 6.80 -23.35
CA ARG A 391 13.88 7.57 -24.47
C ARG A 391 12.83 8.17 -25.41
N SER A 392 11.56 7.85 -25.19
CA SER A 392 10.45 8.39 -25.98
C SER A 392 9.20 8.58 -25.13
N THR A 393 8.40 9.60 -25.48
CA THR A 393 7.05 9.76 -24.96
C THR A 393 6.10 8.74 -25.60
N PRO A 394 4.87 8.56 -25.08
CA PRO A 394 3.83 7.76 -25.75
C PRO A 394 3.51 8.26 -27.17
N GLN A 395 3.73 9.56 -27.45
CA GLN A 395 3.51 10.19 -28.76
C GLN A 395 4.71 10.00 -29.71
N GLY A 396 5.80 9.36 -29.26
CA GLY A 396 6.99 9.07 -30.05
C GLY A 396 8.04 10.20 -30.06
N GLU A 397 7.85 11.23 -29.25
CA GLU A 397 8.84 12.31 -29.10
C GLU A 397 10.04 11.81 -28.30
N ARG A 398 11.26 12.22 -28.71
CA ARG A 398 12.47 11.88 -27.99
C ARG A 398 12.55 12.60 -26.66
N VAL A 399 12.84 11.88 -25.59
CA VAL A 399 13.09 12.40 -24.25
C VAL A 399 14.35 11.77 -23.66
N GLU A 400 14.97 12.47 -22.72
CA GLU A 400 16.06 11.92 -21.91
C GLU A 400 15.55 11.73 -20.47
N PRO A 401 16.00 10.68 -19.77
CA PRO A 401 15.69 10.51 -18.38
C PRO A 401 16.18 11.69 -17.53
N PHE A 402 15.50 11.96 -16.43
CA PHE A 402 15.90 12.98 -15.48
C PHE A 402 17.28 12.67 -14.88
N ALA A 403 18.24 13.57 -15.06
CA ALA A 403 19.62 13.39 -14.64
C ALA A 403 19.92 13.98 -13.24
N GLY A 404 19.05 14.84 -12.71
CA GLY A 404 19.25 15.51 -11.42
C GLY A 404 19.12 14.59 -10.22
N PRO A 405 19.35 15.11 -8.99
CA PRO A 405 19.21 14.33 -7.76
C PRO A 405 17.78 13.82 -7.57
N VAL A 406 17.65 12.56 -7.15
CA VAL A 406 16.38 11.91 -6.82
C VAL A 406 16.39 11.49 -5.36
N ALA A 407 15.45 12.01 -4.59
CA ALA A 407 15.12 11.54 -3.25
C ALA A 407 13.87 10.67 -3.29
N ILE A 408 13.82 9.63 -2.47
CA ILE A 408 12.60 8.82 -2.27
C ILE A 408 12.25 8.89 -0.79
N VAL A 409 10.98 9.17 -0.49
CA VAL A 409 10.49 9.19 0.89
C VAL A 409 9.63 7.96 1.12
N VAL A 410 9.98 7.20 2.18
CA VAL A 410 9.26 5.99 2.58
C VAL A 410 8.85 6.05 4.05
N ASP A 411 7.84 5.26 4.42
CA ASP A 411 7.38 5.13 5.80
C ASP A 411 6.97 3.67 6.10
N PRO A 412 6.58 3.33 7.34
CA PRO A 412 6.19 1.96 7.69
C PRO A 412 5.03 1.38 6.87
N LEU A 413 4.26 2.18 6.13
CA LEU A 413 3.21 1.73 5.22
C LEU A 413 3.64 1.66 3.75
N SER A 414 4.88 2.02 3.42
CA SER A 414 5.47 1.76 2.11
C SER A 414 5.80 0.28 1.98
N ALA A 415 5.12 -0.45 1.09
CA ALA A 415 5.23 -1.91 1.00
C ALA A 415 5.40 -2.41 -0.44
N SER A 416 5.85 -3.66 -0.60
CA SER A 416 5.84 -4.42 -1.85
C SER A 416 6.55 -3.67 -3.01
N THR A 417 5.84 -3.34 -4.10
CA THR A 417 6.38 -2.62 -5.26
C THR A 417 7.08 -1.31 -4.89
N SER A 418 6.59 -0.60 -3.84
CA SER A 418 7.23 0.62 -3.33
C SER A 418 8.62 0.32 -2.77
N GLU A 419 8.77 -0.81 -2.08
CA GLU A 419 10.04 -1.24 -1.51
C GLU A 419 11.01 -1.71 -2.59
N ILE A 420 10.51 -2.45 -3.59
CA ILE A 420 11.30 -2.88 -4.75
C ILE A 420 11.85 -1.67 -5.51
N PHE A 421 11.04 -0.65 -5.72
CA PHE A 421 11.43 0.58 -6.40
C PHE A 421 12.44 1.38 -5.58
N ALA A 422 12.13 1.67 -4.31
CA ALA A 422 12.98 2.46 -3.44
C ALA A 422 14.31 1.75 -3.15
N GLY A 423 14.27 0.49 -2.74
CA GLY A 423 15.46 -0.31 -2.43
C GLY A 423 16.31 -0.58 -3.68
N GLY A 424 15.65 -0.85 -4.83
CA GLY A 424 16.34 -1.05 -6.10
C GLY A 424 17.15 0.19 -6.52
N LEU A 425 16.52 1.38 -6.55
CA LEU A 425 17.20 2.63 -6.91
C LEU A 425 18.25 3.06 -5.87
N GLN A 426 18.01 2.78 -4.59
CA GLN A 426 18.99 3.00 -3.51
C GLN A 426 20.25 2.17 -3.74
N LYS A 427 20.10 0.85 -3.95
CA LYS A 427 21.25 -0.06 -4.18
C LYS A 427 21.99 0.23 -5.47
N LEU A 428 21.33 0.80 -6.46
CA LEU A 428 21.97 1.27 -7.69
C LEU A 428 22.65 2.64 -7.53
N GLY A 429 22.54 3.28 -6.36
CA GLY A 429 23.10 4.61 -6.10
C GLY A 429 22.41 5.73 -6.89
N ARG A 430 21.19 5.47 -7.43
CA ARG A 430 20.46 6.45 -8.24
C ARG A 430 19.57 7.36 -7.41
N ALA A 431 19.07 6.90 -6.31
CA ALA A 431 18.26 7.68 -5.38
C ALA A 431 18.77 7.56 -3.96
N ARG A 432 18.54 8.61 -3.16
CA ARG A 432 18.73 8.60 -1.71
C ARG A 432 17.39 8.45 -1.01
N VAL A 433 17.30 7.57 -0.04
CA VAL A 433 16.05 7.26 0.67
C VAL A 433 16.01 7.98 2.01
N PHE A 434 14.86 8.62 2.28
CA PHE A 434 14.53 9.39 3.48
C PHE A 434 13.29 8.82 4.15
N GLY A 435 13.01 9.24 5.38
CA GLY A 435 11.84 8.85 6.14
C GLY A 435 12.12 7.78 7.18
N ARG A 436 11.22 6.81 7.30
CA ARG A 436 11.31 5.72 8.27
C ARG A 436 11.33 4.38 7.55
N THR A 437 11.91 3.35 8.18
CA THR A 437 11.97 1.99 7.61
C THR A 437 10.61 1.55 7.07
N SER A 438 10.60 1.02 5.85
CA SER A 438 9.40 0.54 5.18
C SER A 438 8.85 -0.77 5.80
N ALA A 439 7.75 -1.27 5.27
CA ALA A 439 6.99 -2.38 5.82
C ALA A 439 7.78 -3.70 5.98
N GLY A 440 8.74 -3.97 5.10
CA GLY A 440 9.39 -5.29 5.03
C GLY A 440 8.46 -6.38 4.50
N ALA A 441 7.60 -6.02 3.56
CA ALA A 441 6.59 -6.88 2.97
C ALA A 441 6.70 -6.83 1.44
N ALA A 442 7.67 -7.53 0.87
CA ALA A 442 8.05 -7.40 -0.53
C ALA A 442 7.96 -8.71 -1.33
N LEU A 443 7.25 -9.72 -0.81
CA LEU A 443 7.06 -10.97 -1.54
C LEU A 443 6.11 -10.79 -2.72
N PRO A 444 6.48 -11.20 -3.94
CA PRO A 444 5.55 -11.27 -5.06
C PRO A 444 4.39 -12.22 -4.76
N ALA A 445 3.15 -11.75 -4.91
CA ALA A 445 1.96 -12.49 -4.52
C ALA A 445 0.88 -12.50 -5.60
N GLN A 446 -0.02 -13.48 -5.48
CA GLN A 446 -1.20 -13.65 -6.33
C GLN A 446 -2.45 -13.82 -5.49
N MET A 447 -3.61 -13.62 -6.11
CA MET A 447 -4.92 -13.87 -5.52
C MET A 447 -5.62 -15.01 -6.25
N LYS A 448 -6.26 -15.91 -5.46
CA LYS A 448 -7.02 -17.04 -5.97
C LYS A 448 -8.38 -17.10 -5.26
N SER A 449 -9.47 -17.24 -6.03
CA SER A 449 -10.80 -17.48 -5.46
C SER A 449 -10.87 -18.86 -4.82
N LEU A 450 -11.53 -18.97 -3.67
CA LEU A 450 -11.73 -20.20 -2.91
C LEU A 450 -13.18 -20.68 -2.99
N ALA A 451 -13.42 -21.94 -2.68
CA ALA A 451 -14.75 -22.54 -2.69
C ALA A 451 -15.75 -21.84 -1.74
N SER A 452 -15.30 -21.21 -0.65
CA SER A 452 -16.14 -20.38 0.23
C SER A 452 -16.61 -19.07 -0.41
N GLY A 453 -16.06 -18.70 -1.56
CA GLY A 453 -16.21 -17.38 -2.19
C GLY A 453 -15.20 -16.34 -1.70
N ASP A 454 -14.44 -16.63 -0.65
CA ASP A 454 -13.31 -15.80 -0.22
C ASP A 454 -12.16 -15.86 -1.24
N ALA A 455 -11.16 -15.00 -1.12
CA ALA A 455 -9.96 -15.11 -1.91
C ALA A 455 -8.75 -15.39 -1.00
N LEU A 456 -7.87 -16.26 -1.48
CA LEU A 456 -6.54 -16.47 -0.90
C LEU A 456 -5.56 -15.50 -1.56
N LEU A 457 -4.88 -14.70 -0.77
CA LEU A 457 -3.65 -14.05 -1.16
C LEU A 457 -2.49 -14.94 -0.73
N PHE A 458 -1.54 -15.20 -1.63
CA PHE A 458 -0.38 -16.06 -1.35
C PHE A 458 0.86 -15.61 -2.09
N ALA A 459 2.00 -15.65 -1.42
CA ALA A 459 3.29 -15.43 -2.04
C ALA A 459 3.69 -16.65 -2.88
N PHE A 460 4.27 -16.40 -4.04
CA PHE A 460 4.73 -17.44 -4.97
C PHE A 460 6.20 -17.28 -5.38
N ALA A 461 6.86 -16.23 -4.89
CA ALA A 461 8.25 -15.93 -5.19
C ALA A 461 8.92 -15.17 -4.05
N ASN A 462 10.25 -15.22 -4.00
CA ASN A 462 11.07 -14.32 -3.20
C ASN A 462 11.59 -13.19 -4.10
N PHE A 463 11.98 -12.06 -3.48
CA PHE A 463 12.61 -10.94 -4.17
C PHE A 463 13.95 -10.58 -3.51
N THR A 464 14.96 -10.35 -4.34
CA THR A 464 16.28 -9.88 -3.91
C THR A 464 16.63 -8.59 -4.62
N LEU A 465 17.25 -7.66 -3.89
CA LEU A 465 17.77 -6.41 -4.41
C LEU A 465 19.01 -6.63 -5.31
N PRO A 466 19.51 -5.61 -6.04
CA PRO A 466 20.66 -5.73 -6.91
C PRO A 466 21.93 -6.25 -6.24
N ASP A 467 22.10 -6.00 -4.95
CA ASP A 467 23.24 -6.49 -4.15
C ASP A 467 23.01 -7.89 -3.55
N GLY A 468 21.89 -8.53 -3.84
CA GLY A 468 21.51 -9.84 -3.31
C GLY A 468 20.84 -9.80 -1.93
N SER A 469 20.72 -8.64 -1.31
CA SER A 469 20.01 -8.50 -0.02
C SER A 469 18.51 -8.68 -0.18
N THR A 470 17.83 -9.05 0.91
CA THR A 470 16.37 -9.20 0.96
C THR A 470 15.71 -8.00 1.63
N ILE A 471 14.48 -7.69 1.19
CA ILE A 471 13.60 -6.69 1.81
C ILE A 471 12.66 -7.36 2.82
N GLU A 472 12.23 -8.59 2.53
CA GLU A 472 11.25 -9.31 3.35
C GLU A 472 11.69 -9.41 4.81
N GLY A 473 10.81 -8.99 5.72
CA GLY A 473 11.04 -8.96 7.17
C GLY A 473 11.97 -7.84 7.66
N VAL A 474 12.65 -7.12 6.76
CA VAL A 474 13.64 -6.07 7.09
C VAL A 474 13.15 -4.67 6.70
N GLY A 475 12.57 -4.54 5.52
CA GLY A 475 12.22 -3.27 4.90
C GLY A 475 13.39 -2.57 4.19
N VAL A 476 13.08 -1.48 3.52
CA VAL A 476 14.06 -0.54 3.00
C VAL A 476 14.47 0.39 4.13
N LEU A 477 15.73 0.32 4.52
CA LEU A 477 16.31 1.21 5.52
C LEU A 477 16.66 2.54 4.85
N PRO A 478 16.14 3.68 5.34
CA PRO A 478 16.51 4.98 4.78
C PRO A 478 18.02 5.26 4.91
N ASP A 479 18.61 5.86 3.88
CA ASP A 479 20.00 6.37 3.95
C ASP A 479 20.10 7.50 4.98
N GLN A 480 18.99 8.21 5.17
CA GLN A 480 18.86 9.24 6.20
C GLN A 480 17.48 9.09 6.88
N PRO A 481 17.44 8.50 8.07
CA PRO A 481 16.22 8.49 8.88
C PRO A 481 15.77 9.92 9.21
N THR A 482 14.47 10.20 8.99
CA THR A 482 13.86 11.51 9.21
C THR A 482 12.44 11.34 9.79
N GLY A 483 11.87 12.42 10.34
CA GLY A 483 10.52 12.39 10.89
C GLY A 483 10.35 11.39 12.04
N THR A 484 11.43 11.10 12.77
CA THR A 484 11.46 10.11 13.85
C THR A 484 11.03 10.67 15.19
N HIS A 485 11.09 11.99 15.34
CA HIS A 485 10.66 12.71 16.54
C HIS A 485 9.49 13.61 16.22
N ARG A 486 8.58 13.77 17.18
CA ARG A 486 7.41 14.62 17.02
C ARG A 486 7.80 16.09 16.73
N GLU A 487 8.89 16.56 17.32
CA GLU A 487 9.40 17.91 17.12
C GLU A 487 9.80 18.20 15.66
N ASP A 488 10.14 17.17 14.89
CA ASP A 488 10.48 17.28 13.46
C ASP A 488 9.29 17.77 12.62
N TRP A 489 8.05 17.54 13.09
CA TRP A 489 6.79 17.89 12.43
C TRP A 489 6.20 19.24 12.90
N ILE A 490 6.82 19.87 13.88
CA ILE A 490 6.38 21.12 14.48
C ILE A 490 7.30 22.27 14.04
N PRO A 491 6.78 23.49 13.67
CA PRO A 491 5.36 23.81 13.52
C PRO A 491 4.83 23.48 12.11
N ASN A 492 3.96 22.49 11.99
CA ASN A 492 3.23 22.13 10.76
C ASN A 492 4.14 22.02 9.52
N GLN A 493 5.18 21.22 9.60
CA GLN A 493 6.16 21.02 8.52
C GLN A 493 6.37 19.54 8.21
N ASP A 494 6.63 19.25 6.94
CA ASP A 494 6.94 17.90 6.46
C ASP A 494 8.44 17.62 6.65
N ALA A 495 8.77 16.94 7.74
CA ALA A 495 10.14 16.63 8.11
C ALA A 495 10.92 15.87 7.03
N ASP A 496 10.26 14.92 6.39
CA ASP A 496 10.89 14.03 5.42
C ASP A 496 11.17 14.77 4.11
N VAL A 497 10.18 15.50 3.59
CA VAL A 497 10.32 16.33 2.39
C VAL A 497 11.34 17.44 2.61
N ASN A 498 11.36 18.05 3.79
CA ASN A 498 12.32 19.09 4.15
C ASN A 498 13.76 18.57 4.15
N ALA A 499 14.00 17.40 4.71
CA ALA A 499 15.32 16.77 4.71
C ALA A 499 15.79 16.41 3.29
N ALA A 500 14.87 15.85 2.48
CA ALA A 500 15.14 15.54 1.08
C ALA A 500 15.47 16.81 0.26
N ALA A 501 14.74 17.92 0.47
CA ALA A 501 14.99 19.20 -0.20
C ALA A 501 16.38 19.78 0.18
N ARG A 502 16.76 19.71 1.46
CA ARG A 502 18.12 20.12 1.89
C ARG A 502 19.19 19.32 1.18
N TRP A 503 19.07 17.99 1.20
CA TRP A 503 20.02 17.13 0.51
C TRP A 503 20.10 17.43 -1.00
N ILE A 504 18.99 17.63 -1.69
CA ILE A 504 18.98 17.99 -3.10
C ILE A 504 19.78 19.27 -3.33
N THR A 505 19.56 20.30 -2.51
CA THR A 505 20.26 21.58 -2.62
C THR A 505 21.76 21.44 -2.38
N GLU A 506 22.17 20.57 -1.45
CA GLU A 506 23.58 20.29 -1.17
C GLU A 506 24.33 19.69 -2.38
N GLN A 507 23.61 19.00 -3.30
CA GLN A 507 24.25 18.44 -4.51
C GLN A 507 24.72 19.51 -5.48
N TYR A 508 24.26 20.76 -5.32
CA TYR A 508 24.63 21.91 -6.16
C TYR A 508 25.65 22.84 -5.49
N GLN A 509 26.00 22.60 -4.22
CA GLN A 509 27.04 23.39 -3.58
C GLN A 509 28.40 22.97 -4.15
N PRO A 510 29.28 23.94 -4.49
CA PRO A 510 30.65 23.61 -4.88
C PRO A 510 31.34 22.86 -3.72
N ALA A 511 32.00 21.75 -4.04
CA ALA A 511 32.78 21.01 -3.05
C ALA A 511 33.64 21.98 -2.23
N GLN A 512 33.44 22.01 -0.91
CA GLN A 512 34.29 22.84 -0.06
C GLN A 512 35.73 22.38 -0.28
N PRO A 513 36.68 23.30 -0.51
CA PRO A 513 38.09 22.92 -0.66
C PRO A 513 38.52 22.18 0.61
N GLU A 514 39.02 20.96 0.45
CA GLU A 514 39.60 20.20 1.54
C GLU A 514 40.60 21.11 2.27
N THR A 515 40.36 21.36 3.55
CA THR A 515 41.30 22.09 4.39
C THR A 515 42.51 21.20 4.53
N VAL A 516 43.49 21.39 3.66
CA VAL A 516 44.81 20.77 3.81
C VAL A 516 45.41 21.29 5.11
N LEU A 517 45.29 20.51 6.16
CA LEU A 517 46.03 20.72 7.39
C LEU A 517 47.50 20.59 7.04
N LEU A 518 48.16 21.73 6.76
CA LEU A 518 49.60 21.82 6.75
C LEU A 518 50.09 21.55 8.18
N VAL A 519 50.43 20.30 8.45
CA VAL A 519 51.20 19.94 9.63
C VAL A 519 52.59 20.57 9.43
N LYS A 520 52.90 21.58 10.24
CA LYS A 520 54.23 22.15 10.39
C LYS A 520 55.08 21.31 11.32
#